data_a82fd1781e6a3ce85af1135c5d896638
#
_entry.id   a82fd1781e6a3ce85af1135c5d896638
#
_cell.length_a   1.000
_cell.length_b   1.000
_cell.length_c   1.000
_cell.angle_alpha   90.00
_cell.angle_beta   90.00
_cell.angle_gamma   90.00
#
_symmetry.space_group_name_H-M   'P 1'
#
loop_
_entity.id
_entity.type
_entity.pdbx_description
1 polymer ?
#
loop_
_entity_poly.entity_id
_entity_poly.type
_entity_poly.pdbx_seq_one_letter_code
_entity_poly.pdbx_strand_id
1 'polypeptide(L)'
;MAQLWGGRFTKETDQLVYNFNASISFDKKFYEQDIRGSIAHVTMLAKQGILTAEEREQIIDGLEGIRADVENGVLEITDEYEDIHSFVEANLIERIGEPGKKLHTGRSRNDQVALDMKLYTRDEILELDKLLKELLEVLLNLMKENTETYMPGFTHLQKAQPITLAHHLGAYFEMFKRDRSRMKDIYRRMNFCPLGSGALAGTTYPLDREYTAGLLDFEGPTLNSMDSVSDRDYLIELLSAMSTVMMHLSRFSEEVIIWNSNEYQFVEIDDAYSTGSSIMPQKKNPDIAELVRGKTGRVYGALMSLLTTMKGIPLAYNKDMQEDKELVFDAIDTTKGCLALFTGMIRTMRFNETRMENSAKHGFTNATDAADYLVNHGVPFRDAHGIVGQLVLYCIEKNIALDDMSLEEFQAISPVFEEDIYDAISMKTCVEMRNTIGAPGKAAMEKVIALQEAYLGI
;
A
#
# COMPACT_ATOMS: atom_id res chain seq x y z
N MET A 1 33.95 2.11 -24.41
CA MET A 1 32.49 2.28 -24.23
C MET A 1 31.81 2.12 -25.59
N ALA A 2 31.02 1.08 -25.74
CA ALA A 2 30.32 0.84 -27.01
C ALA A 2 29.06 1.73 -27.06
N GLN A 3 29.12 2.87 -27.73
CA GLN A 3 27.94 3.64 -28.07
C GLN A 3 27.26 2.97 -29.27
N LEU A 4 26.02 2.53 -29.10
CA LEU A 4 25.21 1.95 -30.18
C LEU A 4 24.71 3.01 -31.20
N TRP A 5 24.95 4.29 -30.91
CA TRP A 5 24.62 5.44 -31.75
C TRP A 5 25.86 6.33 -31.94
N GLY A 6 26.33 6.54 -33.15
CA GLY A 6 27.58 7.30 -33.30
C GLY A 6 27.81 7.84 -34.69
N GLY A 7 27.11 7.35 -35.70
CA GLY A 7 27.43 7.62 -37.11
C GLY A 7 27.42 9.09 -37.57
N ARG A 8 26.77 10.00 -36.81
CA ARG A 8 26.70 11.44 -37.15
C ARG A 8 27.67 12.28 -36.31
N PHE A 9 28.12 11.77 -35.16
CA PHE A 9 28.92 12.56 -34.24
C PHE A 9 30.40 12.51 -34.58
N THR A 10 31.06 13.70 -34.56
CA THR A 10 32.48 13.86 -34.91
C THR A 10 33.38 14.00 -33.70
N LYS A 11 32.82 14.00 -32.50
CA LYS A 11 33.55 14.10 -31.23
C LYS A 11 33.06 13.04 -30.28
N GLU A 12 33.93 12.58 -29.40
CA GLU A 12 33.55 11.72 -28.26
C GLU A 12 32.67 12.49 -27.26
N THR A 13 31.75 11.78 -26.62
CA THR A 13 30.90 12.35 -25.57
C THR A 13 31.74 12.67 -24.34
N ASP A 14 31.57 13.84 -23.76
CA ASP A 14 32.18 14.21 -22.50
C ASP A 14 31.78 13.23 -21.39
N GLN A 15 32.71 12.82 -20.55
CA GLN A 15 32.47 11.81 -19.51
C GLN A 15 31.40 12.26 -18.48
N LEU A 16 31.35 13.56 -18.15
CA LEU A 16 30.33 14.09 -17.24
C LEU A 16 28.93 14.02 -17.88
N VAL A 17 28.85 14.29 -19.17
CA VAL A 17 27.57 14.18 -19.93
C VAL A 17 27.14 12.72 -20.00
N TYR A 18 28.06 11.78 -20.23
CA TYR A 18 27.77 10.36 -20.25
C TYR A 18 27.21 9.91 -18.87
N ASN A 19 27.93 10.20 -17.80
CA ASN A 19 27.52 9.82 -16.45
C ASN A 19 26.17 10.45 -16.04
N PHE A 20 25.92 11.70 -16.45
CA PHE A 20 24.68 12.39 -16.16
C PHE A 20 23.47 11.80 -16.91
N ASN A 21 23.70 11.26 -18.09
CA ASN A 21 22.64 10.66 -18.92
C ASN A 21 22.40 9.17 -18.60
N ALA A 22 23.37 8.47 -18.03
CA ALA A 22 23.29 7.04 -17.76
C ALA A 22 22.19 6.73 -16.74
N SER A 23 21.45 5.64 -16.99
CA SER A 23 20.35 5.17 -16.14
C SER A 23 20.59 3.78 -15.54
N ILE A 24 21.67 3.10 -15.94
CA ILE A 24 21.95 1.72 -15.51
C ILE A 24 21.95 1.51 -14.00
N SER A 25 22.35 2.53 -13.22
CA SER A 25 22.41 2.46 -11.75
C SER A 25 21.05 2.16 -11.11
N PHE A 26 19.96 2.57 -11.74
CA PHE A 26 18.59 2.37 -11.25
C PHE A 26 17.73 1.51 -12.18
N ASP A 27 17.87 1.58 -13.51
CA ASP A 27 17.04 0.81 -14.43
C ASP A 27 17.40 -0.69 -14.47
N LYS A 28 18.55 -1.07 -13.94
CA LYS A 28 18.91 -2.49 -13.70
C LYS A 28 17.84 -3.25 -12.89
N LYS A 29 16.97 -2.56 -12.16
CA LYS A 29 15.86 -3.18 -11.41
C LYS A 29 14.87 -3.92 -12.30
N PHE A 30 14.71 -3.54 -13.55
CA PHE A 30 13.78 -4.20 -14.47
C PHE A 30 14.47 -5.01 -15.58
N TYR A 31 15.71 -5.49 -15.36
CA TYR A 31 16.41 -6.33 -16.34
C TYR A 31 15.59 -7.55 -16.78
N GLU A 32 14.83 -8.14 -15.86
CA GLU A 32 13.96 -9.28 -16.15
C GLU A 32 12.81 -8.88 -17.09
N GLN A 33 12.22 -7.72 -16.89
CA GLN A 33 11.16 -7.19 -17.75
C GLN A 33 11.68 -6.87 -19.15
N ASP A 34 12.87 -6.30 -19.27
CA ASP A 34 13.52 -6.05 -20.56
C ASP A 34 13.75 -7.35 -21.34
N ILE A 35 14.24 -8.39 -20.65
CA ILE A 35 14.43 -9.73 -21.25
C ILE A 35 13.08 -10.33 -21.68
N ARG A 36 12.05 -10.29 -20.82
CA ARG A 36 10.69 -10.78 -21.14
C ARG A 36 10.11 -10.06 -22.37
N GLY A 37 10.22 -8.72 -22.39
CA GLY A 37 9.80 -7.91 -23.52
C GLY A 37 10.53 -8.23 -24.79
N SER A 38 11.85 -8.45 -24.72
CA SER A 38 12.70 -8.82 -25.83
C SER A 38 12.36 -10.22 -26.39
N ILE A 39 12.10 -11.19 -25.54
CA ILE A 39 11.64 -12.55 -25.96
C ILE A 39 10.31 -12.48 -26.71
N ALA A 40 9.35 -11.72 -26.19
CA ALA A 40 8.07 -11.52 -26.88
C ALA A 40 8.24 -10.82 -28.23
N HIS A 41 9.12 -9.83 -28.30
CA HIS A 41 9.41 -9.11 -29.53
C HIS A 41 10.01 -10.00 -30.61
N VAL A 42 11.06 -10.78 -30.33
CA VAL A 42 11.67 -11.68 -31.32
C VAL A 42 10.75 -12.83 -31.72
N THR A 43 9.90 -13.28 -30.80
CA THR A 43 8.87 -14.31 -31.10
C THR A 43 7.88 -13.75 -32.14
N MET A 44 7.46 -12.52 -31.99
CA MET A 44 6.59 -11.81 -32.94
C MET A 44 7.31 -11.57 -34.29
N LEU A 45 8.58 -11.12 -34.26
CA LEU A 45 9.36 -10.89 -35.48
C LEU A 45 9.50 -12.16 -36.31
N ALA A 46 9.71 -13.31 -35.68
CA ALA A 46 9.78 -14.59 -36.37
C ALA A 46 8.41 -15.00 -36.94
N LYS A 47 7.32 -14.80 -36.19
CA LYS A 47 5.96 -15.03 -36.71
C LYS A 47 5.66 -14.22 -37.95
N GLN A 48 6.17 -13.00 -38.04
CA GLN A 48 6.00 -12.12 -39.19
C GLN A 48 7.02 -12.36 -40.33
N GLY A 49 7.89 -13.37 -40.18
CA GLY A 49 8.90 -13.70 -41.18
C GLY A 49 10.04 -12.69 -41.32
N ILE A 50 10.21 -11.84 -40.31
CA ILE A 50 11.32 -10.84 -40.25
C ILE A 50 12.58 -11.55 -39.75
N LEU A 51 12.44 -12.51 -38.84
CA LEU A 51 13.50 -13.42 -38.39
C LEU A 51 13.20 -14.85 -38.83
N THR A 52 14.25 -15.65 -38.99
CA THR A 52 14.06 -17.09 -39.14
C THR A 52 13.73 -17.78 -37.79
N ALA A 53 13.25 -19.01 -37.84
CA ALA A 53 13.00 -19.77 -36.59
C ALA A 53 14.30 -20.03 -35.82
N GLU A 54 15.42 -20.31 -36.54
CA GLU A 54 16.71 -20.53 -35.92
C GLU A 54 17.25 -19.28 -35.23
N GLU A 55 17.11 -18.11 -35.88
CA GLU A 55 17.54 -16.82 -35.28
C GLU A 55 16.73 -16.51 -34.03
N ARG A 56 15.43 -16.72 -34.05
CA ARG A 56 14.55 -16.56 -32.88
C ARG A 56 15.04 -17.44 -31.72
N GLU A 57 15.26 -18.74 -31.95
CA GLU A 57 15.72 -19.68 -30.91
C GLU A 57 17.07 -19.27 -30.32
N GLN A 58 18.03 -18.92 -31.18
CA GLN A 58 19.33 -18.45 -30.72
C GLN A 58 19.24 -17.19 -29.85
N ILE A 59 18.38 -16.23 -30.24
CA ILE A 59 18.20 -15.01 -29.47
C ILE A 59 17.51 -15.30 -28.13
N ILE A 60 16.47 -16.13 -28.11
CA ILE A 60 15.78 -16.52 -26.87
C ILE A 60 16.73 -17.25 -25.92
N ASP A 61 17.46 -18.27 -26.39
CA ASP A 61 18.43 -19.00 -25.58
C ASP A 61 19.52 -18.07 -25.03
N GLY A 62 19.99 -17.12 -25.83
CA GLY A 62 20.95 -16.12 -25.41
C GLY A 62 20.41 -15.20 -24.30
N LEU A 63 19.17 -14.71 -24.43
CA LEU A 63 18.50 -13.86 -23.44
C LEU A 63 18.23 -14.61 -22.13
N GLU A 64 17.73 -15.86 -22.22
CA GLU A 64 17.52 -16.70 -21.02
C GLU A 64 18.83 -17.04 -20.32
N GLY A 65 19.92 -17.24 -21.10
CA GLY A 65 21.25 -17.42 -20.55
C GLY A 65 21.75 -16.18 -19.82
N ILE A 66 21.50 -14.97 -20.34
CA ILE A 66 21.84 -13.71 -19.65
C ILE A 66 21.06 -13.60 -18.34
N ARG A 67 19.74 -13.87 -18.37
CA ARG A 67 18.89 -13.85 -17.17
C ARG A 67 19.45 -14.79 -16.09
N ALA A 68 19.70 -16.03 -16.46
CA ALA A 68 20.23 -17.03 -15.53
C ALA A 68 21.59 -16.64 -14.94
N ASP A 69 22.49 -16.06 -15.74
CA ASP A 69 23.81 -15.64 -15.27
C ASP A 69 23.73 -14.44 -14.33
N VAL A 70 22.82 -13.49 -14.56
CA VAL A 70 22.56 -12.36 -13.64
C VAL A 70 21.96 -12.88 -12.33
N GLU A 71 20.95 -13.75 -12.38
CA GLU A 71 20.31 -14.35 -11.21
C GLU A 71 21.28 -15.14 -10.34
N ASN A 72 22.21 -15.87 -10.97
CA ASN A 72 23.23 -16.68 -10.29
C ASN A 72 24.48 -15.88 -9.89
N GLY A 73 24.55 -14.58 -10.18
CA GLY A 73 25.70 -13.74 -9.88
C GLY A 73 26.95 -14.05 -10.71
N VAL A 74 26.80 -14.73 -11.85
CA VAL A 74 27.87 -15.02 -12.80
C VAL A 74 28.16 -13.80 -13.69
N LEU A 75 27.10 -13.07 -14.04
CA LEU A 75 27.17 -11.84 -14.83
C LEU A 75 26.70 -10.67 -13.96
N GLU A 76 27.59 -9.73 -13.69
CA GLU A 76 27.27 -8.53 -12.92
C GLU A 76 26.84 -7.39 -13.86
N ILE A 77 25.76 -6.68 -13.49
CA ILE A 77 25.30 -5.47 -14.18
C ILE A 77 26.16 -4.31 -13.70
N THR A 78 27.09 -3.85 -14.54
CA THR A 78 28.06 -2.80 -14.21
C THR A 78 27.70 -1.45 -14.83
N ASP A 79 28.28 -0.37 -14.29
CA ASP A 79 28.08 1.01 -14.76
C ASP A 79 28.86 1.33 -16.07
N GLU A 80 29.40 0.33 -16.76
CA GLU A 80 30.07 0.48 -18.06
C GLU A 80 29.10 0.75 -19.21
N TYR A 81 27.83 0.46 -19.00
CA TYR A 81 26.74 0.64 -19.98
C TYR A 81 25.90 1.87 -19.64
N GLU A 82 25.28 2.49 -20.65
CA GLU A 82 24.40 3.65 -20.46
C GLU A 82 23.10 3.25 -19.75
N ASP A 83 22.51 2.13 -20.16
CA ASP A 83 21.24 1.61 -19.65
C ASP A 83 21.21 0.08 -19.67
N ILE A 84 20.21 -0.51 -19.01
CA ILE A 84 20.03 -1.96 -18.94
C ILE A 84 19.82 -2.59 -20.32
N HIS A 85 19.19 -1.89 -21.22
CA HIS A 85 18.92 -2.38 -22.57
C HIS A 85 20.22 -2.54 -23.36
N SER A 86 21.13 -1.58 -23.23
CA SER A 86 22.48 -1.65 -23.85
C SER A 86 23.32 -2.78 -23.24
N PHE A 87 23.18 -3.02 -21.93
CA PHE A 87 23.80 -4.15 -21.24
C PHE A 87 23.29 -5.48 -21.82
N VAL A 88 21.97 -5.67 -21.90
CA VAL A 88 21.39 -6.93 -22.41
C VAL A 88 21.76 -7.14 -23.88
N GLU A 89 21.65 -6.11 -24.74
CA GLU A 89 21.97 -6.20 -26.16
C GLU A 89 23.46 -6.52 -26.41
N ALA A 90 24.36 -5.84 -25.70
CA ALA A 90 25.81 -6.08 -25.84
C ALA A 90 26.20 -7.50 -25.42
N ASN A 91 25.72 -7.98 -24.29
CA ASN A 91 25.97 -9.35 -23.82
C ASN A 91 25.36 -10.41 -24.75
N LEU A 92 24.18 -10.12 -25.31
CA LEU A 92 23.57 -10.99 -26.32
C LEU A 92 24.43 -11.09 -27.57
N ILE A 93 24.89 -9.96 -28.13
CA ILE A 93 25.76 -9.93 -29.31
C ILE A 93 27.08 -10.66 -29.04
N GLU A 94 27.67 -10.50 -27.87
CA GLU A 94 28.88 -11.22 -27.48
C GLU A 94 28.67 -12.75 -27.46
N ARG A 95 27.50 -13.22 -27.01
CA ARG A 95 27.16 -14.65 -26.92
C ARG A 95 26.85 -15.32 -28.25
N ILE A 96 26.06 -14.65 -29.10
CA ILE A 96 25.50 -15.28 -30.30
C ILE A 96 25.89 -14.60 -31.62
N GLY A 97 26.62 -13.48 -31.57
CA GLY A 97 27.11 -12.79 -32.76
C GLY A 97 26.03 -12.10 -33.61
N GLU A 98 26.05 -12.30 -34.92
CA GLU A 98 25.16 -11.60 -35.87
C GLU A 98 23.65 -11.72 -35.60
N PRO A 99 23.11 -12.85 -35.15
CA PRO A 99 21.69 -12.92 -34.78
C PRO A 99 21.30 -11.94 -33.66
N GLY A 100 22.18 -11.71 -32.68
CA GLY A 100 21.97 -10.77 -31.58
C GLY A 100 21.73 -9.34 -32.03
N LYS A 101 22.38 -8.89 -33.11
CA LYS A 101 22.21 -7.57 -33.70
C LYS A 101 20.83 -7.33 -34.27
N LYS A 102 20.02 -8.38 -34.49
CA LYS A 102 18.68 -8.29 -35.04
C LYS A 102 17.60 -8.06 -33.96
N LEU A 103 17.95 -8.18 -32.69
CA LEU A 103 17.04 -7.99 -31.56
C LEU A 103 16.28 -6.66 -31.63
N HIS A 104 16.94 -5.58 -32.03
CA HIS A 104 16.39 -4.23 -32.05
C HIS A 104 15.54 -3.90 -33.31
N THR A 105 15.36 -4.85 -34.23
CA THR A 105 14.63 -4.63 -35.48
C THR A 105 13.19 -4.17 -35.23
N GLY A 106 12.79 -3.02 -35.80
CA GLY A 106 11.44 -2.47 -35.63
C GLY A 106 11.10 -1.95 -34.26
N ARG A 107 12.07 -1.75 -33.39
CA ARG A 107 11.91 -1.25 -32.01
C ARG A 107 12.67 0.06 -31.81
N SER A 108 12.17 0.91 -30.94
CA SER A 108 12.88 2.07 -30.41
C SER A 108 13.15 1.90 -28.93
N ARG A 109 14.16 2.60 -28.40
CA ARG A 109 14.37 2.69 -26.95
C ARG A 109 13.12 3.23 -26.24
N ASN A 110 12.34 4.10 -26.88
CA ASN A 110 11.17 4.73 -26.30
C ASN A 110 10.03 3.74 -26.01
N ASP A 111 9.65 2.87 -26.96
CA ASP A 111 8.61 1.88 -26.72
C ASP A 111 9.12 0.69 -25.88
N GLN A 112 10.41 0.39 -25.92
CA GLN A 112 11.06 -0.61 -25.07
C GLN A 112 11.01 -0.19 -23.60
N VAL A 113 11.48 0.99 -23.24
CA VAL A 113 11.45 1.46 -21.84
C VAL A 113 10.03 1.66 -21.31
N ALA A 114 9.10 2.09 -22.18
CA ALA A 114 7.69 2.19 -21.82
C ALA A 114 7.08 0.81 -21.48
N LEU A 115 7.45 -0.22 -22.25
CA LEU A 115 7.05 -1.60 -21.96
C LEU A 115 7.61 -2.09 -20.60
N ASP A 116 8.91 -1.93 -20.39
CA ASP A 116 9.58 -2.42 -19.21
C ASP A 116 9.02 -1.79 -17.93
N MET A 117 8.78 -0.48 -17.96
CA MET A 117 8.12 0.22 -16.87
C MET A 117 6.69 -0.29 -16.62
N LYS A 118 5.92 -0.60 -17.67
CA LYS A 118 4.59 -1.17 -17.50
C LYS A 118 4.65 -2.60 -16.94
N LEU A 119 5.54 -3.44 -17.42
CA LEU A 119 5.73 -4.80 -16.90
C LEU A 119 6.16 -4.77 -15.43
N TYR A 120 7.17 -3.97 -15.10
CA TYR A 120 7.65 -3.80 -13.73
C TYR A 120 6.54 -3.29 -12.81
N THR A 121 5.86 -2.22 -13.20
CA THR A 121 4.75 -1.66 -12.41
C THR A 121 3.62 -2.66 -12.18
N ARG A 122 3.30 -3.47 -13.19
CA ARG A 122 2.28 -4.52 -13.10
C ARG A 122 2.68 -5.59 -12.08
N ASP A 123 3.93 -6.06 -12.12
CA ASP A 123 4.46 -7.05 -11.19
C ASP A 123 4.45 -6.49 -9.75
N GLU A 124 4.83 -5.23 -9.56
CA GLU A 124 4.84 -4.56 -8.25
C GLU A 124 3.43 -4.27 -7.69
N ILE A 125 2.44 -3.98 -8.54
CA ILE A 125 1.04 -3.85 -8.11
C ILE A 125 0.53 -5.17 -7.54
N LEU A 126 0.87 -6.31 -8.16
CA LEU A 126 0.48 -7.63 -7.66
C LEU A 126 1.13 -7.94 -6.31
N GLU A 127 2.39 -7.60 -6.11
CA GLU A 127 3.07 -7.77 -4.83
C GLU A 127 2.50 -6.83 -3.74
N LEU A 128 2.18 -5.59 -4.07
CA LEU A 128 1.51 -4.65 -3.15
C LEU A 128 0.10 -5.16 -2.77
N ASP A 129 -0.69 -5.69 -3.72
CA ASP A 129 -2.00 -6.29 -3.43
C ASP A 129 -1.88 -7.49 -2.49
N LYS A 130 -0.85 -8.32 -2.67
CA LYS A 130 -0.56 -9.46 -1.79
C LYS A 130 -0.23 -9.00 -0.38
N LEU A 131 0.65 -8.02 -0.20
CA LEU A 131 1.01 -7.47 1.12
C LEU A 131 -0.20 -6.82 1.81
N LEU A 132 -1.04 -6.11 1.07
CA LEU A 132 -2.29 -5.56 1.59
C LEU A 132 -3.27 -6.68 2.01
N LYS A 133 -3.34 -7.78 1.24
CA LYS A 133 -4.14 -8.94 1.61
C LYS A 133 -3.65 -9.58 2.91
N GLU A 134 -2.34 -9.75 3.08
CA GLU A 134 -1.74 -10.28 4.30
C GLU A 134 -2.07 -9.40 5.53
N LEU A 135 -2.02 -8.07 5.39
CA LEU A 135 -2.43 -7.15 6.45
C LEU A 135 -3.92 -7.31 6.79
N LEU A 136 -4.78 -7.42 5.80
CA LEU A 136 -6.22 -7.63 5.99
C LEU A 136 -6.52 -8.97 6.69
N GLU A 137 -5.79 -10.03 6.37
CA GLU A 137 -5.93 -11.34 7.04
C GLU A 137 -5.53 -11.24 8.52
N VAL A 138 -4.46 -10.52 8.85
CA VAL A 138 -4.07 -10.26 10.23
C VAL A 138 -5.15 -9.47 10.98
N LEU A 139 -5.64 -8.37 10.38
CA LEU A 139 -6.69 -7.57 10.98
C LEU A 139 -7.96 -8.39 11.22
N LEU A 140 -8.36 -9.22 10.25
CA LEU A 140 -9.54 -10.07 10.37
C LEU A 140 -9.42 -11.07 11.53
N ASN A 141 -8.25 -11.70 11.70
CA ASN A 141 -8.00 -12.61 12.81
C ASN A 141 -8.08 -11.88 14.16
N LEU A 142 -7.46 -10.71 14.26
CA LEU A 142 -7.55 -9.89 15.48
C LEU A 142 -8.99 -9.41 15.75
N MET A 143 -9.77 -9.09 14.72
CA MET A 143 -11.20 -8.77 14.88
C MET A 143 -11.98 -9.95 15.45
N LYS A 144 -11.74 -11.19 14.97
CA LYS A 144 -12.39 -12.41 15.48
C LYS A 144 -12.09 -12.64 16.97
N GLU A 145 -10.87 -12.41 17.36
CA GLU A 145 -10.39 -12.64 18.74
C GLU A 145 -10.90 -11.56 19.73
N ASN A 146 -11.28 -10.37 19.23
CA ASN A 146 -11.52 -9.19 20.06
C ASN A 146 -12.94 -8.62 19.95
N THR A 147 -13.93 -9.44 19.64
CA THR A 147 -15.34 -9.02 19.55
C THR A 147 -15.95 -8.61 20.90
N GLU A 148 -15.33 -8.99 22.02
CA GLU A 148 -15.75 -8.68 23.39
C GLU A 148 -14.65 -7.93 24.17
N THR A 149 -13.59 -7.45 23.53
CA THR A 149 -12.58 -6.57 24.11
C THR A 149 -13.10 -5.13 24.09
N TYR A 150 -13.67 -4.68 25.20
CA TYR A 150 -14.29 -3.35 25.31
C TYR A 150 -13.24 -2.27 25.47
N MET A 151 -13.42 -1.15 24.77
CA MET A 151 -12.53 0.01 24.83
C MET A 151 -13.29 1.31 24.59
N PRO A 152 -12.72 2.48 25.00
CA PRO A 152 -13.33 3.74 24.63
C PRO A 152 -13.10 4.04 23.14
N GLY A 153 -14.16 4.41 22.45
CA GLY A 153 -14.07 5.12 21.19
C GLY A 153 -13.77 6.60 21.42
N PHE A 154 -13.01 7.23 20.54
CA PHE A 154 -12.56 8.61 20.68
C PHE A 154 -13.09 9.50 19.56
N THR A 155 -13.51 10.71 19.94
CA THR A 155 -13.66 11.86 19.04
C THR A 155 -12.90 13.03 19.66
N HIS A 156 -12.19 13.82 18.83
CA HIS A 156 -11.35 14.93 19.34
C HIS A 156 -10.30 14.51 20.38
N LEU A 157 -9.83 13.24 20.34
CA LEU A 157 -9.01 12.62 21.38
C LEU A 157 -9.66 12.59 22.77
N GLN A 158 -10.97 12.81 22.85
CA GLN A 158 -11.77 12.64 24.06
C GLN A 158 -12.54 11.30 24.00
N LYS A 159 -12.67 10.64 25.13
CA LYS A 159 -13.47 9.42 25.24
C LYS A 159 -14.93 9.75 24.95
N ALA A 160 -15.56 8.98 24.05
CA ALA A 160 -16.92 9.29 23.56
C ALA A 160 -17.90 8.17 23.92
N GLN A 161 -17.86 7.06 23.19
CA GLN A 161 -18.77 5.92 23.37
C GLN A 161 -17.98 4.62 23.52
N PRO A 162 -18.53 3.58 24.19
CA PRO A 162 -17.86 2.30 24.28
C PRO A 162 -17.97 1.57 22.93
N ILE A 163 -16.84 0.97 22.51
CA ILE A 163 -16.74 0.15 21.33
C ILE A 163 -15.99 -1.14 21.67
N THR A 164 -15.84 -2.04 20.70
CA THR A 164 -14.91 -3.16 20.80
C THR A 164 -13.64 -2.89 20.01
N LEU A 165 -12.55 -3.56 20.39
CA LEU A 165 -11.32 -3.54 19.61
C LEU A 165 -11.54 -4.09 18.19
N ALA A 166 -12.40 -5.12 18.03
CA ALA A 166 -12.81 -5.62 16.73
C ALA A 166 -13.44 -4.53 15.85
N HIS A 167 -14.31 -3.70 16.41
CA HIS A 167 -14.95 -2.60 15.69
C HIS A 167 -13.92 -1.55 15.26
N HIS A 168 -12.97 -1.21 16.12
CA HIS A 168 -11.91 -0.26 15.80
C HIS A 168 -11.01 -0.78 14.68
N LEU A 169 -10.53 -2.02 14.79
CA LEU A 169 -9.70 -2.67 13.77
C LEU A 169 -10.45 -2.83 12.43
N GLY A 170 -11.77 -3.05 12.48
CA GLY A 170 -12.64 -3.10 11.32
C GLY A 170 -12.63 -1.80 10.51
N ALA A 171 -12.44 -0.64 11.13
CA ALA A 171 -12.31 0.63 10.42
C ALA A 171 -11.03 0.65 9.56
N TYR A 172 -9.91 0.16 10.07
CA TYR A 172 -8.66 0.02 9.30
C TYR A 172 -8.79 -1.06 8.22
N PHE A 173 -9.47 -2.15 8.50
CA PHE A 173 -9.78 -3.16 7.49
C PHE A 173 -10.48 -2.54 6.28
N GLU A 174 -11.51 -1.73 6.48
CA GLU A 174 -12.23 -1.05 5.41
C GLU A 174 -11.35 -0.04 4.65
N MET A 175 -10.39 0.62 5.31
CA MET A 175 -9.43 1.51 4.65
C MET A 175 -8.53 0.73 3.67
N PHE A 176 -7.87 -0.32 4.14
CA PHE A 176 -6.96 -1.14 3.31
C PHE A 176 -7.69 -1.97 2.26
N LYS A 177 -8.93 -2.36 2.49
CA LYS A 177 -9.79 -2.97 1.48
C LYS A 177 -10.04 -2.03 0.30
N ARG A 178 -10.28 -0.74 0.56
CA ARG A 178 -10.38 0.29 -0.49
C ARG A 178 -9.05 0.52 -1.21
N ASP A 179 -7.93 0.38 -0.51
CA ASP A 179 -6.60 0.50 -1.13
C ASP A 179 -6.33 -0.64 -2.12
N ARG A 180 -6.71 -1.88 -1.79
CA ARG A 180 -6.67 -3.00 -2.74
C ARG A 180 -7.53 -2.75 -3.99
N SER A 181 -8.69 -2.13 -3.82
CA SER A 181 -9.55 -1.76 -4.96
C SER A 181 -8.84 -0.76 -5.88
N ARG A 182 -8.12 0.24 -5.32
CA ARG A 182 -7.32 1.17 -6.12
C ARG A 182 -6.23 0.45 -6.92
N MET A 183 -5.49 -0.49 -6.32
CA MET A 183 -4.48 -1.28 -7.04
C MET A 183 -5.07 -2.04 -8.23
N LYS A 184 -6.23 -2.68 -8.06
CA LYS A 184 -6.93 -3.38 -9.15
C LYS A 184 -7.38 -2.43 -10.27
N ASP A 185 -7.82 -1.24 -9.92
CA ASP A 185 -8.25 -0.24 -10.91
C ASP A 185 -7.09 0.29 -11.74
N ILE A 186 -5.93 0.51 -11.12
CA ILE A 186 -4.69 0.91 -11.81
C ILE A 186 -4.24 -0.21 -12.75
N TYR A 187 -4.16 -1.45 -12.24
CA TYR A 187 -3.80 -2.61 -13.04
C TYR A 187 -4.64 -2.71 -14.31
N ARG A 188 -5.95 -2.61 -14.22
CA ARG A 188 -6.88 -2.67 -15.36
C ARG A 188 -6.61 -1.57 -16.38
N ARG A 189 -6.44 -0.32 -15.94
CA ARG A 189 -6.22 0.81 -16.86
C ARG A 189 -4.87 0.78 -17.54
N MET A 190 -3.83 0.33 -16.86
CA MET A 190 -2.48 0.31 -17.41
C MET A 190 -2.19 -0.91 -18.29
N ASN A 191 -3.02 -1.95 -18.27
CA ASN A 191 -2.73 -3.26 -18.87
C ASN A 191 -2.87 -3.27 -20.40
N PHE A 192 -2.22 -2.29 -21.08
CA PHE A 192 -2.13 -2.19 -22.54
C PHE A 192 -0.69 -2.06 -23.00
N CYS A 193 -0.30 -2.90 -24.00
CA CYS A 193 1.07 -3.06 -24.46
C CYS A 193 1.52 -1.87 -25.33
N PRO A 194 2.60 -1.17 -24.97
CA PRO A 194 3.14 -0.07 -25.79
C PRO A 194 4.05 -0.54 -26.92
N LEU A 195 4.58 -1.77 -26.87
CA LEU A 195 5.60 -2.25 -27.81
C LEU A 195 5.08 -2.27 -29.25
N GLY A 196 5.94 -1.88 -30.18
CA GLY A 196 5.59 -1.67 -31.58
C GLY A 196 5.17 -0.22 -31.91
N SER A 197 5.17 0.67 -30.92
CA SER A 197 4.94 2.11 -31.14
C SER A 197 6.15 2.82 -31.74
N GLY A 198 7.31 2.19 -31.74
CA GLY A 198 8.56 2.78 -32.18
C GLY A 198 8.94 3.99 -31.33
N ALA A 199 9.57 4.98 -31.96
CA ALA A 199 9.90 6.22 -31.25
C ALA A 199 8.66 7.06 -30.89
N LEU A 200 7.64 7.08 -31.77
CA LEU A 200 6.36 7.79 -31.60
C LEU A 200 5.32 7.51 -32.70
N ALA A 201 5.74 7.01 -33.87
CA ALA A 201 4.90 6.90 -35.07
C ALA A 201 4.80 5.45 -35.59
N GLY A 202 5.14 4.46 -34.77
CA GLY A 202 5.22 3.08 -35.21
C GLY A 202 6.45 2.81 -36.09
N THR A 203 6.35 1.83 -36.98
CA THR A 203 7.44 1.37 -37.83
C THR A 203 6.89 0.95 -39.18
N THR A 204 7.75 0.87 -40.19
CA THR A 204 7.41 0.34 -41.52
C THR A 204 7.41 -1.18 -41.62
N TYR A 205 7.88 -1.88 -40.56
CA TYR A 205 7.81 -3.31 -40.48
C TYR A 205 6.37 -3.78 -40.15
N PRO A 206 5.90 -4.92 -40.68
CA PRO A 206 4.58 -5.43 -40.45
C PRO A 206 4.48 -6.14 -39.05
N LEU A 207 4.65 -5.35 -37.97
CA LEU A 207 4.62 -5.89 -36.62
C LEU A 207 3.19 -6.30 -36.22
N ASP A 208 3.06 -7.44 -35.54
CA ASP A 208 1.80 -7.92 -34.98
C ASP A 208 1.73 -7.53 -33.49
N ARG A 209 1.24 -6.32 -33.20
CA ARG A 209 1.15 -5.76 -31.87
C ARG A 209 0.13 -6.49 -30.99
N GLU A 210 -0.94 -7.04 -31.58
CA GLU A 210 -1.93 -7.83 -30.82
C GLU A 210 -1.30 -9.14 -30.31
N TYR A 211 -0.53 -9.79 -31.17
CA TYR A 211 0.20 -11.02 -30.79
C TYR A 211 1.24 -10.73 -29.70
N THR A 212 2.01 -9.65 -29.81
CA THR A 212 2.97 -9.25 -28.78
C THR A 212 2.28 -8.96 -27.45
N ALA A 213 1.15 -8.26 -27.46
CA ALA A 213 0.36 -7.98 -26.27
C ALA A 213 -0.12 -9.29 -25.61
N GLY A 214 -0.59 -10.25 -26.38
CA GLY A 214 -1.02 -11.56 -25.88
C GLY A 214 0.11 -12.38 -25.28
N LEU A 215 1.33 -12.35 -25.84
CA LEU A 215 2.51 -13.03 -25.31
C LEU A 215 2.94 -12.49 -23.93
N LEU A 216 2.59 -11.23 -23.63
CA LEU A 216 2.94 -10.54 -22.39
C LEU A 216 1.76 -10.38 -21.43
N ASP A 217 0.63 -11.06 -21.69
CA ASP A 217 -0.58 -11.01 -20.86
C ASP A 217 -1.19 -9.60 -20.69
N PHE A 218 -1.02 -8.74 -21.71
CA PHE A 218 -1.75 -7.49 -21.81
C PHE A 218 -3.14 -7.70 -22.42
N GLU A 219 -4.09 -6.84 -22.05
CA GLU A 219 -5.46 -6.87 -22.60
C GLU A 219 -5.49 -6.57 -24.12
N GLY A 220 -4.50 -5.80 -24.60
CA GLY A 220 -4.33 -5.47 -26.01
C GLY A 220 -3.20 -4.45 -26.21
N PRO A 221 -2.94 -3.99 -27.43
CA PRO A 221 -2.00 -2.92 -27.69
C PRO A 221 -2.61 -1.54 -27.36
N THR A 222 -1.75 -0.58 -27.02
CA THR A 222 -2.15 0.84 -26.96
C THR A 222 -2.58 1.34 -28.33
N LEU A 223 -3.58 2.24 -28.39
CA LEU A 223 -4.24 2.64 -29.63
C LEU A 223 -3.64 3.88 -30.30
N ASN A 224 -2.72 4.58 -29.64
CA ASN A 224 -1.99 5.71 -30.22
C ASN A 224 -0.50 5.60 -29.87
N SER A 225 0.36 5.52 -30.89
CA SER A 225 1.80 5.27 -30.70
C SER A 225 2.56 6.45 -30.06
N MET A 226 2.06 7.67 -30.20
CA MET A 226 2.66 8.85 -29.58
C MET A 226 2.34 8.94 -28.09
N ASP A 227 1.09 8.69 -27.71
CA ASP A 227 0.64 8.56 -26.32
C ASP A 227 1.31 7.36 -25.63
N SER A 228 1.44 6.28 -26.35
CA SER A 228 2.02 5.00 -25.89
C SER A 228 3.40 5.14 -25.24
N VAL A 229 4.26 5.97 -25.83
CA VAL A 229 5.62 6.22 -25.33
C VAL A 229 5.69 7.39 -24.35
N SER A 230 4.62 8.16 -24.21
CA SER A 230 4.51 9.34 -23.36
C SER A 230 3.77 9.06 -22.03
N ASP A 231 2.85 8.10 -22.04
CA ASP A 231 1.98 7.80 -20.90
C ASP A 231 2.78 7.47 -19.62
N ARG A 232 2.50 8.22 -18.57
CA ARG A 232 2.96 7.98 -17.20
C ARG A 232 1.81 8.10 -16.18
N ASP A 233 0.58 8.16 -16.66
CA ASP A 233 -0.60 8.31 -15.81
C ASP A 233 -0.70 7.18 -14.80
N TYR A 234 -0.39 5.94 -15.22
CA TYR A 234 -0.40 4.78 -14.36
C TYR A 234 0.63 4.86 -13.21
N LEU A 235 1.77 5.54 -13.40
CA LEU A 235 2.76 5.78 -12.34
C LEU A 235 2.26 6.83 -11.36
N ILE A 236 1.61 7.90 -11.85
CA ILE A 236 0.98 8.93 -11.02
C ILE A 236 -0.17 8.31 -10.20
N GLU A 237 -1.00 7.47 -10.82
CA GLU A 237 -2.07 6.74 -10.13
C GLU A 237 -1.50 5.80 -9.07
N LEU A 238 -0.43 5.05 -9.36
CA LEU A 238 0.22 4.16 -8.39
C LEU A 238 0.80 4.95 -7.22
N LEU A 239 1.55 6.02 -7.48
CA LEU A 239 2.08 6.90 -6.42
C LEU A 239 0.97 7.52 -5.57
N SER A 240 -0.16 7.89 -6.17
CA SER A 240 -1.34 8.38 -5.46
C SER A 240 -1.97 7.31 -4.58
N ALA A 241 -2.11 6.08 -5.09
CA ALA A 241 -2.62 4.96 -4.32
C ALA A 241 -1.69 4.60 -3.16
N MET A 242 -0.37 4.51 -3.41
CA MET A 242 0.63 4.28 -2.36
C MET A 242 0.65 5.41 -1.33
N SER A 243 0.47 6.66 -1.74
CA SER A 243 0.31 7.79 -0.82
C SER A 243 -0.89 7.62 0.10
N THR A 244 -2.00 7.07 -0.43
CA THR A 244 -3.19 6.77 0.36
C THR A 244 -2.96 5.60 1.33
N VAL A 245 -2.29 4.52 0.90
CA VAL A 245 -1.87 3.41 1.76
C VAL A 245 -1.00 3.93 2.91
N MET A 246 0.01 4.73 2.60
CA MET A 246 0.92 5.29 3.60
C MET A 246 0.22 6.24 4.57
N MET A 247 -0.79 6.99 4.11
CA MET A 247 -1.63 7.82 4.99
C MET A 247 -2.44 6.95 5.97
N HIS A 248 -3.01 5.84 5.51
CA HIS A 248 -3.73 4.91 6.39
C HIS A 248 -2.78 4.24 7.39
N LEU A 249 -1.60 3.78 6.95
CA LEU A 249 -0.56 3.25 7.83
C LEU A 249 -0.07 4.29 8.85
N SER A 250 0.10 5.55 8.43
CA SER A 250 0.51 6.65 9.31
C SER A 250 -0.53 6.92 10.41
N ARG A 251 -1.82 6.93 10.06
CA ARG A 251 -2.90 7.09 11.04
C ARG A 251 -2.93 5.94 12.04
N PHE A 252 -2.81 4.72 11.56
CA PHE A 252 -2.78 3.55 12.45
C PHE A 252 -1.51 3.53 13.32
N SER A 253 -0.37 3.89 12.76
CA SER A 253 0.88 4.06 13.51
C SER A 253 0.74 5.07 14.64
N GLU A 254 0.09 6.22 14.40
CA GLU A 254 -0.19 7.23 15.42
C GLU A 254 -0.99 6.65 16.59
N GLU A 255 -2.06 5.89 16.31
CA GLU A 255 -2.85 5.25 17.36
C GLU A 255 -2.05 4.19 18.11
N VAL A 256 -1.25 3.36 17.43
CA VAL A 256 -0.36 2.39 18.08
C VAL A 256 0.64 3.09 19.02
N ILE A 257 1.23 4.21 18.60
CA ILE A 257 2.16 5.00 19.42
C ILE A 257 1.45 5.53 20.67
N ILE A 258 0.24 6.10 20.51
CA ILE A 258 -0.59 6.56 21.62
C ILE A 258 -0.93 5.40 22.55
N TRP A 259 -1.40 4.29 22.02
CA TRP A 259 -1.80 3.11 22.81
C TRP A 259 -0.64 2.45 23.55
N ASN A 260 0.57 2.51 22.98
CA ASN A 260 1.79 1.98 23.60
C ASN A 260 2.41 2.93 24.64
N SER A 261 1.93 4.17 24.74
CA SER A 261 2.47 5.13 25.71
C SER A 261 2.22 4.70 27.16
N ASN A 262 3.05 5.20 28.09
CA ASN A 262 2.92 4.92 29.52
C ASN A 262 1.58 5.40 30.10
N GLU A 263 0.96 6.40 29.48
CA GLU A 263 -0.31 6.98 29.88
C GLU A 263 -1.50 6.09 29.49
N TYR A 264 -1.47 5.52 28.27
CA TYR A 264 -2.55 4.65 27.77
C TYR A 264 -2.35 3.20 28.16
N GLN A 265 -1.22 2.59 27.82
CA GLN A 265 -0.90 1.18 28.09
C GLN A 265 -1.96 0.20 27.56
N PHE A 266 -2.56 0.53 26.40
CA PHE A 266 -3.56 -0.33 25.76
C PHE A 266 -2.93 -1.49 25.01
N VAL A 267 -1.69 -1.29 24.51
CA VAL A 267 -0.93 -2.29 23.77
C VAL A 267 0.50 -2.40 24.26
N GLU A 268 1.06 -3.56 24.05
CA GLU A 268 2.50 -3.83 24.16
C GLU A 268 3.00 -4.36 22.81
N ILE A 269 3.95 -3.64 22.20
CA ILE A 269 4.60 -4.07 20.98
C ILE A 269 5.62 -5.16 21.34
N ASP A 270 5.72 -6.21 20.51
CA ASP A 270 6.69 -7.29 20.68
C ASP A 270 8.13 -6.76 20.64
N ASP A 271 9.04 -7.40 21.39
CA ASP A 271 10.45 -7.02 21.47
C ASP A 271 11.14 -7.06 20.09
N ALA A 272 10.70 -7.95 19.21
CA ALA A 272 11.22 -8.05 17.84
C ALA A 272 10.90 -6.83 16.96
N TYR A 273 9.92 -6.01 17.35
CA TYR A 273 9.46 -4.80 16.63
C TYR A 273 9.66 -3.52 17.46
N SER A 274 10.49 -3.57 18.49
CA SER A 274 10.77 -2.45 19.38
C SER A 274 12.26 -2.26 19.53
N THR A 275 12.69 -1.07 19.98
CA THR A 275 14.07 -0.84 20.40
C THR A 275 14.13 -0.35 21.85
N GLY A 276 15.28 -0.56 22.47
CA GLY A 276 15.57 -0.06 23.82
C GLY A 276 16.35 1.24 23.78
N SER A 277 16.73 1.68 24.98
CA SER A 277 17.66 2.80 25.18
C SER A 277 18.97 2.31 25.74
N SER A 278 20.09 2.84 25.22
CA SER A 278 21.43 2.51 25.74
C SER A 278 21.69 3.06 27.16
N ILE A 279 20.87 4.00 27.60
CA ILE A 279 21.03 4.68 28.91
C ILE A 279 19.88 4.43 29.88
N MET A 280 18.69 4.08 29.35
CA MET A 280 17.46 3.87 30.14
C MET A 280 16.99 2.42 29.96
N PRO A 281 17.35 1.49 30.87
CA PRO A 281 17.07 0.05 30.67
C PRO A 281 15.59 -0.32 30.68
N GLN A 282 14.72 0.54 31.22
CA GLN A 282 13.28 0.35 31.26
C GLN A 282 12.55 0.81 29.98
N LYS A 283 13.24 1.53 29.08
CA LYS A 283 12.62 2.18 27.92
C LYS A 283 12.48 1.22 26.75
N LYS A 284 11.26 1.15 26.20
CA LYS A 284 10.92 0.39 24.99
C LYS A 284 10.19 1.33 24.02
N ASN A 285 10.74 1.49 22.82
CA ASN A 285 10.28 2.49 21.86
C ASN A 285 9.45 1.84 20.73
N PRO A 286 8.39 2.49 20.23
CA PRO A 286 7.58 2.03 19.11
C PRO A 286 8.19 2.44 17.75
N ASP A 287 9.50 2.20 17.54
CA ASP A 287 10.27 2.75 16.40
C ASP A 287 9.68 2.39 15.04
N ILE A 288 9.13 1.17 14.88
CA ILE A 288 8.54 0.73 13.61
C ILE A 288 7.34 1.61 13.27
N ALA A 289 6.45 1.85 14.24
CA ALA A 289 5.29 2.73 14.03
C ALA A 289 5.73 4.17 13.71
N GLU A 290 6.75 4.68 14.40
CA GLU A 290 7.31 6.04 14.16
C GLU A 290 7.93 6.14 12.76
N LEU A 291 8.72 5.16 12.34
CA LEU A 291 9.35 5.15 11.02
C LEU A 291 8.33 5.03 9.89
N VAL A 292 7.30 4.19 10.05
CA VAL A 292 6.20 4.08 9.07
C VAL A 292 5.49 5.44 8.93
N ARG A 293 5.16 6.08 10.04
CA ARG A 293 4.60 7.44 10.06
C ARG A 293 5.51 8.44 9.35
N GLY A 294 6.81 8.42 9.65
CA GLY A 294 7.79 9.33 9.03
C GLY A 294 8.00 9.12 7.55
N LYS A 295 8.07 7.86 7.09
CA LYS A 295 8.29 7.49 5.68
C LYS A 295 7.13 7.89 4.75
N THR A 296 5.96 8.19 5.28
CA THR A 296 4.80 8.68 4.52
C THR A 296 5.15 9.92 3.69
N GLY A 297 5.90 10.86 4.26
CA GLY A 297 6.33 12.08 3.55
C GLY A 297 7.22 11.80 2.34
N ARG A 298 8.02 10.73 2.38
CA ARG A 298 8.87 10.30 1.26
C ARG A 298 8.03 9.89 0.03
N VAL A 299 6.99 9.11 0.24
CA VAL A 299 6.08 8.66 -0.85
C VAL A 299 5.25 9.84 -1.39
N TYR A 300 4.81 10.78 -0.53
CA TYR A 300 4.16 12.01 -0.97
C TYR A 300 5.08 12.86 -1.83
N GLY A 301 6.37 12.96 -1.45
CA GLY A 301 7.37 13.67 -2.22
C GLY A 301 7.56 13.10 -3.62
N ALA A 302 7.57 11.76 -3.76
CA ALA A 302 7.66 11.09 -5.04
C ALA A 302 6.47 11.42 -5.97
N LEU A 303 5.24 11.41 -5.45
CA LEU A 303 4.04 11.80 -6.20
C LEU A 303 4.13 13.25 -6.71
N MET A 304 4.49 14.17 -5.84
CA MET A 304 4.62 15.60 -6.20
C MET A 304 5.72 15.83 -7.21
N SER A 305 6.83 15.10 -7.10
CA SER A 305 7.95 15.19 -8.03
C SER A 305 7.54 14.71 -9.44
N LEU A 306 6.88 13.55 -9.56
CA LEU A 306 6.44 13.04 -10.86
C LEU A 306 5.38 13.94 -11.52
N LEU A 307 4.41 14.42 -10.75
CA LEU A 307 3.43 15.42 -11.25
C LEU A 307 4.13 16.67 -11.78
N THR A 308 5.18 17.12 -11.08
CA THR A 308 5.95 18.30 -11.49
C THR A 308 6.76 18.04 -12.76
N THR A 309 7.36 16.86 -12.88
CA THR A 309 8.10 16.45 -14.09
C THR A 309 7.17 16.43 -15.31
N MET A 310 6.00 15.82 -15.18
CA MET A 310 5.09 15.61 -16.31
C MET A 310 4.31 16.86 -16.76
N LYS A 311 4.08 17.84 -15.89
CA LYS A 311 3.13 18.95 -16.09
C LYS A 311 3.36 19.84 -17.33
N GLY A 312 4.56 19.86 -17.91
CA GLY A 312 4.89 20.86 -18.92
C GLY A 312 5.69 20.32 -20.10
N ILE A 313 5.93 19.03 -20.17
CA ILE A 313 6.66 18.41 -21.28
C ILE A 313 5.73 18.18 -22.50
N PRO A 314 6.24 18.33 -23.73
CA PRO A 314 5.48 18.02 -24.93
C PRO A 314 5.25 16.52 -25.12
N LEU A 315 4.41 16.14 -26.09
CA LEU A 315 4.11 14.75 -26.42
C LEU A 315 5.33 13.92 -26.83
N ALA A 316 5.14 12.63 -26.91
CA ALA A 316 6.13 11.59 -27.15
C ALA A 316 7.13 11.50 -25.97
N TYR A 317 8.40 11.30 -26.23
CA TYR A 317 9.41 11.14 -25.21
C TYR A 317 10.33 12.35 -25.08
N ASN A 318 10.56 12.79 -23.87
CA ASN A 318 11.59 13.77 -23.49
C ASN A 318 12.44 13.17 -22.37
N LYS A 319 13.71 13.54 -22.30
CA LYS A 319 14.66 12.98 -21.31
C LYS A 319 14.22 13.22 -19.85
N ASP A 320 13.39 14.24 -19.60
CA ASP A 320 12.72 14.50 -18.32
C ASP A 320 12.01 13.26 -17.76
N MET A 321 11.46 12.43 -18.63
CA MET A 321 10.77 11.18 -18.25
C MET A 321 11.70 10.14 -17.62
N GLN A 322 13.03 10.29 -17.69
CA GLN A 322 13.96 9.41 -16.98
C GLN A 322 13.81 9.54 -15.46
N GLU A 323 13.36 10.71 -14.98
CA GLU A 323 13.09 10.97 -13.56
C GLU A 323 11.90 10.18 -13.00
N ASP A 324 11.13 9.48 -13.83
CA ASP A 324 10.02 8.63 -13.41
C ASP A 324 10.48 7.43 -12.57
N LYS A 325 11.68 6.88 -12.83
CA LYS A 325 12.13 5.59 -12.33
C LYS A 325 12.55 5.61 -10.86
N GLU A 326 13.51 6.44 -10.51
CA GLU A 326 14.05 6.49 -9.15
C GLU A 326 12.97 6.79 -8.11
N LEU A 327 12.09 7.75 -8.43
CA LEU A 327 10.97 8.14 -7.58
C LEU A 327 9.98 6.99 -7.34
N VAL A 328 9.62 6.29 -8.42
CA VAL A 328 8.65 5.19 -8.35
C VAL A 328 9.25 3.98 -7.66
N PHE A 329 10.47 3.61 -7.99
CA PHE A 329 11.17 2.49 -7.38
C PHE A 329 11.34 2.68 -5.87
N ASP A 330 11.76 3.87 -5.46
CA ASP A 330 11.92 4.22 -4.05
C ASP A 330 10.57 4.21 -3.28
N ALA A 331 9.52 4.75 -3.88
CA ALA A 331 8.19 4.76 -3.29
C ALA A 331 7.62 3.34 -3.14
N ILE A 332 7.81 2.47 -4.14
CA ILE A 332 7.41 1.06 -4.11
C ILE A 332 8.15 0.32 -2.98
N ASP A 333 9.48 0.39 -2.96
CA ASP A 333 10.29 -0.28 -1.93
C ASP A 333 9.93 0.20 -0.52
N THR A 334 9.74 1.52 -0.36
CA THR A 334 9.33 2.13 0.90
C THR A 334 7.96 1.62 1.34
N THR A 335 6.97 1.59 0.44
CA THR A 335 5.60 1.13 0.76
C THR A 335 5.57 -0.36 1.09
N LYS A 336 6.26 -1.20 0.31
CA LYS A 336 6.39 -2.65 0.57
C LYS A 336 7.03 -2.92 1.92
N GLY A 337 8.14 -2.25 2.22
CA GLY A 337 8.83 -2.38 3.51
C GLY A 337 7.96 -1.96 4.69
N CYS A 338 7.22 -0.84 4.56
CA CYS A 338 6.29 -0.39 5.59
C CYS A 338 5.13 -1.36 5.81
N LEU A 339 4.51 -1.87 4.73
CA LEU A 339 3.43 -2.88 4.83
C LEU A 339 3.91 -4.15 5.53
N ALA A 340 5.05 -4.70 5.11
CA ALA A 340 5.57 -5.95 5.68
C ALA A 340 5.90 -5.81 7.17
N LEU A 341 6.64 -4.76 7.56
CA LEU A 341 7.03 -4.52 8.95
C LEU A 341 5.82 -4.19 9.83
N PHE A 342 4.90 -3.36 9.35
CA PHE A 342 3.69 -3.00 10.08
C PHE A 342 2.79 -4.23 10.30
N THR A 343 2.60 -5.06 9.28
CA THR A 343 1.84 -6.31 9.37
C THR A 343 2.43 -7.26 10.43
N GLY A 344 3.75 -7.42 10.45
CA GLY A 344 4.44 -8.23 11.45
C GLY A 344 4.27 -7.67 12.86
N MET A 345 4.41 -6.37 13.04
CA MET A 345 4.23 -5.69 14.33
C MET A 345 2.80 -5.89 14.87
N ILE A 346 1.77 -5.65 14.04
CA ILE A 346 0.36 -5.81 14.45
C ILE A 346 0.03 -7.26 14.77
N ARG A 347 0.58 -8.22 14.04
CA ARG A 347 0.35 -9.66 14.27
C ARG A 347 0.81 -10.13 15.63
N THR A 348 1.88 -9.56 16.17
CA THR A 348 2.51 -10.00 17.43
C THR A 348 2.20 -9.08 18.61
N MET A 349 1.52 -7.96 18.36
CA MET A 349 1.15 -6.99 19.39
C MET A 349 0.16 -7.60 20.41
N ARG A 350 0.37 -7.30 21.68
CA ARG A 350 -0.52 -7.72 22.76
C ARG A 350 -1.45 -6.60 23.19
N PHE A 351 -2.70 -6.93 23.45
CA PHE A 351 -3.72 -5.98 23.87
C PHE A 351 -3.99 -6.14 25.38
N ASN A 352 -4.06 -5.02 26.10
CA ASN A 352 -4.38 -4.98 27.53
C ASN A 352 -5.87 -4.70 27.72
N GLU A 353 -6.67 -5.76 27.64
CA GLU A 353 -8.14 -5.71 27.71
C GLU A 353 -8.62 -5.01 28.99
N THR A 354 -8.04 -5.36 30.15
CA THR A 354 -8.40 -4.76 31.44
C THR A 354 -8.17 -3.26 31.44
N ARG A 355 -7.03 -2.81 30.88
CA ARG A 355 -6.72 -1.37 30.81
C ARG A 355 -7.67 -0.63 29.88
N MET A 356 -8.01 -1.23 28.75
CA MET A 356 -8.97 -0.69 27.79
C MET A 356 -10.36 -0.54 28.42
N GLU A 357 -10.89 -1.59 29.05
CA GLU A 357 -12.20 -1.58 29.68
C GLU A 357 -12.28 -0.56 30.83
N ASN A 358 -11.29 -0.56 31.73
CA ASN A 358 -11.22 0.42 32.82
C ASN A 358 -11.16 1.87 32.28
N SER A 359 -10.46 2.09 31.17
CA SER A 359 -10.43 3.41 30.52
C SER A 359 -11.79 3.82 29.96
N ALA A 360 -12.60 2.86 29.47
CA ALA A 360 -13.96 3.14 29.04
C ALA A 360 -14.86 3.54 30.20
N LYS A 361 -14.86 2.76 31.29
CA LYS A 361 -15.66 3.03 32.51
C LYS A 361 -15.38 4.43 33.09
N HIS A 362 -14.10 4.72 33.36
CA HIS A 362 -13.68 6.02 33.94
C HIS A 362 -13.71 7.17 32.92
N GLY A 363 -14.20 6.94 31.72
CA GLY A 363 -14.43 7.97 30.71
C GLY A 363 -15.89 8.35 30.54
N PHE A 364 -16.77 7.80 31.38
CA PHE A 364 -18.23 7.98 31.28
C PHE A 364 -18.79 7.68 29.89
N THR A 365 -18.19 6.70 29.20
CA THR A 365 -18.57 6.33 27.82
C THR A 365 -19.98 5.76 27.75
N ASN A 366 -20.54 5.31 28.89
CA ASN A 366 -21.88 4.81 29.11
C ASN A 366 -22.90 5.88 29.52
N ALA A 367 -22.50 7.14 29.60
CA ALA A 367 -23.41 8.24 29.99
C ALA A 367 -24.61 8.40 29.05
N THR A 368 -24.39 8.20 27.74
CA THR A 368 -25.48 8.22 26.75
C THR A 368 -26.49 7.10 27.02
N ASP A 369 -26.03 5.91 27.42
CA ASP A 369 -26.88 4.76 27.71
C ASP A 369 -27.70 5.00 28.98
N ALA A 370 -27.15 5.69 29.99
CA ALA A 370 -27.91 6.16 31.16
C ALA A 370 -29.00 7.18 30.76
N ALA A 371 -28.76 8.04 29.78
CA ALA A 371 -29.77 8.96 29.26
C ALA A 371 -30.88 8.19 28.50
N ASP A 372 -30.48 7.23 27.67
CA ASP A 372 -31.43 6.38 26.93
C ASP A 372 -32.30 5.53 27.90
N TYR A 373 -31.71 5.05 29.01
CA TYR A 373 -32.45 4.39 30.07
C TYR A 373 -33.57 5.28 30.62
N LEU A 374 -33.29 6.52 30.97
CA LEU A 374 -34.26 7.47 31.45
C LEU A 374 -35.36 7.76 30.41
N VAL A 375 -34.98 7.89 29.12
CA VAL A 375 -35.94 8.08 28.01
C VAL A 375 -36.89 6.90 27.90
N ASN A 376 -36.37 5.67 28.03
CA ASN A 376 -37.17 4.46 28.01
C ASN A 376 -38.15 4.37 29.22
N HIS A 377 -37.84 5.07 30.31
CA HIS A 377 -38.68 5.21 31.49
C HIS A 377 -39.57 6.49 31.46
N GLY A 378 -39.75 7.09 30.30
CA GLY A 378 -40.66 8.20 30.05
C GLY A 378 -40.16 9.61 30.33
N VAL A 379 -38.88 9.77 30.64
CA VAL A 379 -38.25 11.08 30.79
C VAL A 379 -37.92 11.69 29.42
N PRO A 380 -38.32 12.93 29.12
CA PRO A 380 -37.95 13.58 27.86
C PRO A 380 -36.44 13.63 27.68
N PHE A 381 -35.94 13.40 26.46
CA PHE A 381 -34.50 13.31 26.17
C PHE A 381 -33.66 14.50 26.71
N ARG A 382 -34.22 15.72 26.59
CA ARG A 382 -33.50 16.92 27.06
C ARG A 382 -33.33 16.93 28.59
N ASP A 383 -34.34 16.46 29.32
CA ASP A 383 -34.31 16.36 30.77
C ASP A 383 -33.39 15.19 31.19
N ALA A 384 -33.48 14.06 30.51
CA ALA A 384 -32.57 12.90 30.71
C ALA A 384 -31.10 13.31 30.54
N HIS A 385 -30.77 14.08 29.47
CA HIS A 385 -29.44 14.59 29.26
C HIS A 385 -28.96 15.51 30.41
N GLY A 386 -29.85 16.35 30.92
CA GLY A 386 -29.56 17.22 32.07
C GLY A 386 -29.31 16.43 33.36
N ILE A 387 -30.11 15.40 33.64
CA ILE A 387 -29.97 14.48 34.77
C ILE A 387 -28.62 13.75 34.71
N VAL A 388 -28.31 13.18 33.55
CA VAL A 388 -27.04 12.45 33.36
C VAL A 388 -25.82 13.38 33.47
N GLY A 389 -25.95 14.64 33.03
CA GLY A 389 -24.91 15.65 33.25
C GLY A 389 -24.62 15.87 34.74
N GLN A 390 -25.64 15.82 35.61
CA GLN A 390 -25.48 15.91 37.08
C GLN A 390 -24.83 14.62 37.63
N LEU A 391 -25.20 13.44 37.14
CA LEU A 391 -24.56 12.17 37.52
C LEU A 391 -23.04 12.19 37.21
N VAL A 392 -22.68 12.61 35.99
CA VAL A 392 -21.26 12.69 35.58
C VAL A 392 -20.52 13.69 36.47
N LEU A 393 -21.08 14.86 36.76
CA LEU A 393 -20.47 15.84 37.64
C LEU A 393 -20.25 15.27 39.06
N TYR A 394 -21.27 14.61 39.60
CA TYR A 394 -21.17 13.92 40.89
C TYR A 394 -20.05 12.89 40.93
N CYS A 395 -19.97 12.05 39.88
CA CYS A 395 -18.92 11.04 39.77
C CYS A 395 -17.52 11.65 39.67
N ILE A 396 -17.37 12.74 38.94
CA ILE A 396 -16.09 13.50 38.86
C ILE A 396 -15.67 14.00 40.25
N GLU A 397 -16.57 14.62 41.00
CA GLU A 397 -16.31 15.11 42.35
C GLU A 397 -15.90 14.00 43.33
N LYS A 398 -16.49 12.83 43.19
CA LYS A 398 -16.20 11.63 44.01
C LYS A 398 -15.03 10.81 43.48
N ASN A 399 -14.55 11.06 42.26
CA ASN A 399 -13.54 10.26 41.57
C ASN A 399 -13.96 8.77 41.45
N ILE A 400 -15.20 8.55 41.01
CA ILE A 400 -15.79 7.20 40.78
C ILE A 400 -16.33 7.13 39.33
N ALA A 401 -16.59 5.91 38.83
CA ALA A 401 -17.33 5.70 37.59
C ALA A 401 -18.85 5.68 37.87
N LEU A 402 -19.68 5.74 36.83
CA LEU A 402 -21.14 5.62 36.95
C LEU A 402 -21.50 4.22 37.57
N ASP A 403 -20.78 3.18 37.18
CA ASP A 403 -21.01 1.82 37.67
C ASP A 403 -20.74 1.66 39.18
N ASP A 404 -19.98 2.59 39.79
CA ASP A 404 -19.63 2.55 41.23
C ASP A 404 -20.64 3.27 42.11
N MET A 405 -21.61 4.00 41.53
CA MET A 405 -22.66 4.69 42.29
C MET A 405 -23.61 3.68 42.96
N SER A 406 -24.05 3.95 44.19
CA SER A 406 -25.15 3.22 44.80
C SER A 406 -26.51 3.62 44.21
N LEU A 407 -27.51 2.77 44.31
CA LEU A 407 -28.86 3.07 43.85
C LEU A 407 -29.42 4.33 44.54
N GLU A 408 -29.13 4.50 45.83
CA GLU A 408 -29.55 5.67 46.60
C GLU A 408 -28.91 6.97 46.01
N GLU A 409 -27.67 6.91 45.55
CA GLU A 409 -27.00 8.07 44.93
C GLU A 409 -27.65 8.38 43.58
N PHE A 410 -27.97 7.39 42.76
CA PHE A 410 -28.74 7.56 41.54
C PHE A 410 -30.10 8.19 41.80
N GLN A 411 -30.84 7.64 42.76
CA GLN A 411 -32.19 8.09 43.11
C GLN A 411 -32.22 9.47 43.77
N ALA A 412 -31.13 9.88 44.44
CA ALA A 412 -31.00 11.24 44.96
C ALA A 412 -30.98 12.32 43.85
N ILE A 413 -30.53 11.94 42.64
CA ILE A 413 -30.53 12.82 41.49
C ILE A 413 -31.82 12.70 40.69
N SER A 414 -32.31 11.46 40.49
CA SER A 414 -33.60 11.20 39.87
C SER A 414 -34.26 9.94 40.40
N PRO A 415 -35.48 10.04 40.94
CA PRO A 415 -36.21 8.88 41.50
C PRO A 415 -36.65 7.84 40.46
N VAL A 416 -36.43 8.12 39.18
CA VAL A 416 -36.74 7.22 38.06
C VAL A 416 -35.79 6.04 37.95
N PHE A 417 -34.57 6.16 38.53
CA PHE A 417 -33.60 5.06 38.51
C PHE A 417 -34.01 3.91 39.39
N GLU A 418 -33.98 2.70 38.82
CA GLU A 418 -34.21 1.43 39.49
C GLU A 418 -32.96 0.53 39.43
N GLU A 419 -32.97 -0.65 40.03
CA GLU A 419 -31.81 -1.53 40.14
C GLU A 419 -31.29 -2.01 38.78
N ASP A 420 -32.13 -2.06 37.75
CA ASP A 420 -31.80 -2.43 36.38
C ASP A 420 -30.93 -1.39 35.62
N ILE A 421 -30.69 -0.21 36.21
CA ILE A 421 -29.73 0.76 35.71
C ILE A 421 -28.33 0.16 35.52
N TYR A 422 -27.89 -0.68 36.47
CA TYR A 422 -26.57 -1.31 36.41
C TYR A 422 -26.40 -2.23 35.19
N ASP A 423 -27.46 -2.95 34.83
CA ASP A 423 -27.44 -3.74 33.59
C ASP A 423 -27.43 -2.84 32.35
N ALA A 424 -28.20 -1.78 32.39
CA ALA A 424 -28.32 -0.85 31.25
C ALA A 424 -27.02 -0.12 30.92
N ILE A 425 -26.24 0.28 31.95
CA ILE A 425 -24.97 1.02 31.78
C ILE A 425 -23.74 0.13 31.77
N SER A 426 -23.87 -1.19 31.90
CA SER A 426 -22.72 -2.10 31.78
C SER A 426 -22.05 -1.97 30.42
N MET A 427 -20.70 -1.99 30.35
CA MET A 427 -19.96 -1.87 29.07
C MET A 427 -20.47 -2.90 28.05
N LYS A 428 -20.76 -4.12 28.51
CA LYS A 428 -21.31 -5.17 27.67
C LYS A 428 -22.65 -4.77 27.05
N THR A 429 -23.63 -4.38 27.86
CA THR A 429 -24.96 -4.00 27.38
C THR A 429 -24.88 -2.80 26.46
N CYS A 430 -24.12 -1.77 26.84
CA CYS A 430 -23.91 -0.58 26.02
C CYS A 430 -23.41 -0.90 24.60
N VAL A 431 -22.48 -1.84 24.47
CA VAL A 431 -21.95 -2.28 23.19
C VAL A 431 -22.95 -3.19 22.44
N GLU A 432 -23.51 -4.20 23.13
CA GLU A 432 -24.37 -5.21 22.50
C GLU A 432 -25.72 -4.65 22.01
N MET A 433 -26.22 -3.60 22.62
CA MET A 433 -27.44 -2.93 22.13
C MET A 433 -27.24 -2.19 20.80
N ARG A 434 -26.00 -1.94 20.39
CA ARG A 434 -25.65 -1.30 19.12
C ARG A 434 -25.47 -2.33 18.01
N ASN A 435 -26.60 -2.87 17.49
CA ASN A 435 -26.63 -4.03 16.58
C ASN A 435 -26.99 -3.71 15.12
N THR A 436 -27.00 -2.43 14.71
CA THR A 436 -27.14 -2.08 13.30
C THR A 436 -25.86 -2.48 12.55
N ILE A 437 -25.98 -2.76 11.25
CA ILE A 437 -24.81 -3.12 10.43
C ILE A 437 -23.71 -2.06 10.54
N GLY A 438 -22.48 -2.48 10.84
CA GLY A 438 -21.34 -1.58 11.03
C GLY A 438 -21.19 -1.01 12.46
N ALA A 439 -22.09 -1.34 13.39
CA ALA A 439 -22.00 -0.98 14.81
C ALA A 439 -21.17 -2.00 15.61
N PRO A 440 -20.73 -1.67 16.84
CA PRO A 440 -19.80 -2.50 17.62
C PRO A 440 -20.41 -3.74 18.26
N GLY A 441 -21.72 -3.90 18.30
CA GLY A 441 -22.40 -5.04 18.96
C GLY A 441 -21.95 -6.37 18.35
N LYS A 442 -21.83 -7.41 19.19
CA LYS A 442 -21.28 -8.70 18.78
C LYS A 442 -21.97 -9.28 17.55
N ALA A 443 -23.30 -9.30 17.53
CA ALA A 443 -24.06 -9.84 16.40
C ALA A 443 -23.87 -9.02 15.09
N ALA A 444 -23.65 -7.71 15.18
CA ALA A 444 -23.30 -6.87 14.03
C ALA A 444 -21.88 -7.15 13.56
N MET A 445 -20.92 -7.28 14.50
CA MET A 445 -19.52 -7.59 14.18
C MET A 445 -19.37 -8.98 13.55
N GLU A 446 -20.07 -10.00 14.02
CA GLU A 446 -20.05 -11.35 13.44
C GLU A 446 -20.51 -11.34 11.97
N LYS A 447 -21.56 -10.56 11.65
CA LYS A 447 -22.00 -10.37 10.26
C LYS A 447 -20.94 -9.66 9.40
N VAL A 448 -20.29 -8.62 9.93
CA VAL A 448 -19.23 -7.90 9.24
C VAL A 448 -18.03 -8.83 9.02
N ILE A 449 -17.59 -9.57 10.03
CA ILE A 449 -16.49 -10.54 9.94
C ILE A 449 -16.77 -11.57 8.83
N ALA A 450 -17.97 -12.17 8.79
CA ALA A 450 -18.35 -13.12 7.75
C ALA A 450 -18.30 -12.51 6.32
N LEU A 451 -18.69 -11.24 6.17
CA LEU A 451 -18.56 -10.53 4.89
C LEU A 451 -17.10 -10.30 4.50
N GLN A 452 -16.22 -10.05 5.46
CA GLN A 452 -14.80 -9.86 5.19
C GLN A 452 -14.08 -11.18 4.89
N GLU A 453 -14.48 -12.29 5.54
CA GLU A 453 -14.02 -13.64 5.17
C GLU A 453 -14.37 -13.95 3.70
N ALA A 454 -15.62 -13.75 3.32
CA ALA A 454 -16.05 -13.94 1.94
C ALA A 454 -15.28 -13.05 0.94
N TYR A 455 -14.98 -11.80 1.31
CA TYR A 455 -14.17 -10.89 0.49
C TYR A 455 -12.74 -11.39 0.29
N LEU A 456 -12.11 -11.98 1.33
CA LEU A 456 -10.76 -12.52 1.24
C LEU A 456 -10.71 -13.93 0.61
N GLY A 457 -11.85 -14.61 0.51
CA GLY A 457 -11.96 -15.97 -0.02
C GLY A 457 -11.51 -17.06 0.97
N ILE A 458 -11.72 -16.83 2.26
CA ILE A 458 -11.38 -17.73 3.37
C ILE A 458 -12.61 -18.06 4.22
#